data_f211ad3d38d0c450eab6c02e842c51a7
#
_entry.id   f211ad3d38d0c450eab6c02e842c51a7
#
_cell.length_a   1.000
_cell.length_b   1.000
_cell.length_c   1.000
_cell.angle_alpha   90.00
_cell.angle_beta   90.00
_cell.angle_gamma   90.00
#
_symmetry.space_group_name_H-M   'P 1'
#
loop_
_entity.id
_entity.type
_entity.pdbx_description
1 polymer ?
#
loop_
_entity_poly.entity_id
_entity_poly.type
_entity_poly.pdbx_seq_one_letter_code
_entity_poly.pdbx_strand_id
1 'polypeptide(L)'
;MTPNRGDDLVLAMTGASGAPYAVRLLCVMVRSGRRVHLTISPSAVQVLRDELGLQVDLNAFNPMAMGLRDPGRLVYHHHNDFSAGIASGSFPTAGMVVLPCSMSTLASIASGVTTNLITRAADVHLKERRKLILVPRETPLSLIHIENMLRVTQAGAVVLPAMPGWYHRPRRLEDLVDFVVARVCDQLGLSNAIAPRWGLDDPDPRDETRWDVHNPADETQLETRAEGNPDGG
;
A
#
# COMPACT_ATOMS: atom_id res chain seq x y z
N MET A 1 -9.80 -26.42 12.63
CA MET A 1 -9.26 -25.46 13.61
C MET A 1 -10.17 -24.24 13.61
N THR A 2 -10.75 -23.89 14.76
CA THR A 2 -11.48 -22.62 14.92
C THR A 2 -10.48 -21.48 14.77
N PRO A 3 -10.74 -20.52 13.87
CA PRO A 3 -9.81 -19.41 13.65
C PRO A 3 -9.67 -18.61 14.94
N ASN A 4 -8.42 -18.37 15.34
CA ASN A 4 -8.13 -17.47 16.43
C ASN A 4 -8.58 -16.05 16.03
N ARG A 5 -9.52 -15.45 16.75
CA ARG A 5 -10.00 -14.08 16.48
C ARG A 5 -8.87 -13.03 16.54
N GLY A 6 -7.75 -13.37 17.21
CA GLY A 6 -6.57 -12.52 17.27
C GLY A 6 -5.80 -12.41 15.93
N ASP A 7 -6.16 -13.20 14.91
CA ASP A 7 -5.48 -13.20 13.60
C ASP A 7 -6.18 -12.32 12.54
N ASP A 8 -7.33 -11.72 12.88
CA ASP A 8 -8.08 -10.85 11.97
C ASP A 8 -7.27 -9.60 11.60
N LEU A 9 -7.35 -9.19 10.33
CA LEU A 9 -6.65 -8.02 9.80
C LEU A 9 -7.64 -6.92 9.44
N VAL A 10 -7.22 -5.67 9.56
CA VAL A 10 -8.01 -4.51 9.13
C VAL A 10 -7.32 -3.80 7.99
N LEU A 11 -8.04 -3.55 6.89
CA LEU A 11 -7.60 -2.70 5.79
C LEU A 11 -8.56 -1.52 5.65
N ALA A 12 -8.01 -0.32 5.68
CA ALA A 12 -8.72 0.92 5.41
C ALA A 12 -8.17 1.59 4.15
N MET A 13 -9.06 2.09 3.29
CA MET A 13 -8.70 2.82 2.08
C MET A 13 -9.17 4.27 2.18
N THR A 14 -8.27 5.23 1.91
CA THR A 14 -8.59 6.66 1.98
C THR A 14 -8.23 7.40 0.69
N GLY A 15 -8.57 8.68 0.61
CA GLY A 15 -8.53 9.48 -0.61
C GLY A 15 -7.15 10.02 -0.99
N ALA A 16 -6.10 9.20 -0.92
CA ALA A 16 -4.82 9.50 -1.54
C ALA A 16 -4.64 8.64 -2.79
N SER A 17 -3.87 9.12 -3.78
CA SER A 17 -3.50 8.32 -4.94
C SER A 17 -2.70 7.08 -4.51
N GLY A 18 -2.94 5.95 -5.15
CA GLY A 18 -2.31 4.66 -4.82
C GLY A 18 -3.32 3.51 -4.69
N ALA A 19 -4.46 3.59 -5.38
CA ALA A 19 -5.44 2.50 -5.46
C ALA A 19 -4.82 1.15 -5.87
N PRO A 20 -3.83 1.08 -6.81
CA PRO A 20 -3.19 -0.18 -7.16
C PRO A 20 -2.56 -0.89 -5.96
N TYR A 21 -1.89 -0.17 -5.06
CA TYR A 21 -1.33 -0.75 -3.84
C TYR A 21 -2.42 -1.35 -2.94
N ALA A 22 -3.54 -0.62 -2.77
CA ALA A 22 -4.64 -1.02 -1.90
C ALA A 22 -5.34 -2.29 -2.40
N VAL A 23 -5.68 -2.33 -3.69
CA VAL A 23 -6.32 -3.50 -4.31
C VAL A 23 -5.37 -4.70 -4.29
N ARG A 24 -4.09 -4.50 -4.57
CA ARG A 24 -3.09 -5.56 -4.52
C ARG A 24 -2.92 -6.11 -3.11
N LEU A 25 -2.81 -5.24 -2.10
CA LEU A 25 -2.75 -5.68 -0.70
C LEU A 25 -4.01 -6.44 -0.28
N LEU A 26 -5.19 -5.96 -0.66
CA LEU A 26 -6.46 -6.65 -0.38
C LEU A 26 -6.45 -8.08 -0.93
N CYS A 27 -6.01 -8.27 -2.19
CA CYS A 27 -5.88 -9.59 -2.80
C CYS A 27 -4.92 -10.50 -2.01
N VAL A 28 -3.77 -9.98 -1.56
CA VAL A 28 -2.79 -10.75 -0.77
C VAL A 28 -3.37 -11.12 0.60
N MET A 29 -4.01 -10.18 1.29
CA MET A 29 -4.60 -10.42 2.60
C MET A 29 -5.71 -11.47 2.53
N VAL A 30 -6.61 -11.40 1.54
CA VAL A 30 -7.68 -12.38 1.34
C VAL A 30 -7.10 -13.78 1.05
N ARG A 31 -6.09 -13.87 0.19
CA ARG A 31 -5.41 -15.14 -0.13
C ARG A 31 -4.64 -15.74 1.05
N SER A 32 -4.31 -14.97 2.07
CA SER A 32 -3.67 -15.49 3.29
C SER A 32 -4.58 -16.39 4.12
N GLY A 33 -5.89 -16.47 3.81
CA GLY A 33 -6.90 -17.22 4.55
C GLY A 33 -7.34 -16.55 5.86
N ARG A 34 -6.73 -15.41 6.22
CA ARG A 34 -7.15 -14.63 7.40
C ARG A 34 -8.47 -13.90 7.12
N ARG A 35 -9.20 -13.58 8.18
CA ARG A 35 -10.35 -12.68 8.04
C ARG A 35 -9.85 -11.25 7.85
N VAL A 36 -10.41 -10.56 6.85
CA VAL A 36 -10.05 -9.19 6.50
C VAL A 36 -11.27 -8.29 6.72
N HIS A 37 -11.15 -7.32 7.61
CA HIS A 37 -12.12 -6.27 7.81
C HIS A 37 -11.75 -5.10 6.91
N LEU A 38 -12.60 -4.79 5.93
CA LEU A 38 -12.37 -3.72 4.96
C LEU A 38 -13.29 -2.54 5.27
N THR A 39 -12.74 -1.33 5.26
CA THR A 39 -13.51 -0.08 5.27
C THR A 39 -12.95 0.89 4.25
N ILE A 40 -13.82 1.62 3.54
CA ILE A 40 -13.45 2.49 2.42
C ILE A 40 -14.08 3.86 2.63
N SER A 41 -13.28 4.93 2.54
CA SER A 41 -13.82 6.28 2.63
C SER A 41 -14.49 6.72 1.32
N PRO A 42 -15.41 7.70 1.33
CA PRO A 42 -16.01 8.25 0.11
C PRO A 42 -14.98 8.78 -0.89
N SER A 43 -13.92 9.44 -0.42
CA SER A 43 -12.84 9.93 -1.27
C SER A 43 -12.00 8.79 -1.89
N ALA A 44 -11.88 7.64 -1.23
CA ALA A 44 -11.20 6.48 -1.80
C ALA A 44 -11.98 5.87 -2.97
N VAL A 45 -13.32 5.93 -2.95
CA VAL A 45 -14.15 5.48 -4.09
C VAL A 45 -13.81 6.25 -5.35
N GLN A 46 -13.60 7.56 -5.23
CA GLN A 46 -13.20 8.37 -6.37
C GLN A 46 -11.82 7.97 -6.89
N VAL A 47 -10.85 7.76 -6.01
CA VAL A 47 -9.48 7.32 -6.39
C VAL A 47 -9.51 5.94 -7.07
N LEU A 48 -10.29 4.99 -6.54
CA LEU A 48 -10.48 3.66 -7.14
C LEU A 48 -11.06 3.75 -8.56
N ARG A 49 -12.03 4.64 -8.77
CA ARG A 49 -12.62 4.87 -10.08
C ARG A 49 -11.64 5.55 -11.04
N ASP A 50 -10.97 6.61 -10.60
CA ASP A 50 -10.13 7.43 -11.46
C ASP A 50 -8.82 6.73 -11.85
N GLU A 51 -8.24 5.90 -10.95
CA GLU A 51 -6.98 5.20 -11.20
C GLU A 51 -7.16 3.78 -11.80
N LEU A 52 -8.26 3.09 -11.48
CA LEU A 52 -8.46 1.69 -11.86
C LEU A 52 -9.78 1.41 -12.60
N GLY A 53 -10.65 2.43 -12.78
CA GLY A 53 -11.97 2.25 -13.37
C GLY A 53 -12.96 1.46 -12.51
N LEU A 54 -12.65 1.22 -11.22
CA LEU A 54 -13.47 0.40 -10.35
C LEU A 54 -14.66 1.20 -9.81
N GLN A 55 -15.86 0.63 -9.94
CA GLN A 55 -17.12 1.21 -9.45
C GLN A 55 -17.49 0.55 -8.12
N VAL A 56 -17.31 1.26 -7.02
CA VAL A 56 -17.59 0.77 -5.67
C VAL A 56 -18.78 1.54 -5.07
N ASP A 57 -19.82 0.80 -4.69
CA ASP A 57 -20.94 1.34 -3.91
C ASP A 57 -20.71 1.06 -2.43
N LEU A 58 -20.58 2.11 -1.61
CA LEU A 58 -20.35 1.97 -0.17
C LEU A 58 -21.56 1.43 0.59
N ASN A 59 -22.76 1.61 0.08
CA ASN A 59 -24.00 1.14 0.70
C ASN A 59 -24.39 -0.29 0.28
N ALA A 60 -23.90 -0.72 -0.90
CA ALA A 60 -24.14 -2.04 -1.46
C ALA A 60 -22.80 -2.66 -1.95
N PHE A 61 -21.84 -2.77 -1.04
CA PHE A 61 -20.49 -3.23 -1.37
C PHE A 61 -20.50 -4.64 -1.97
N ASN A 62 -19.92 -4.75 -3.15
CA ASN A 62 -19.71 -6.02 -3.83
C ASN A 62 -18.19 -6.29 -4.00
N PRO A 63 -17.64 -7.38 -3.42
CA PRO A 63 -16.23 -7.72 -3.60
C PRO A 63 -15.77 -7.87 -5.05
N MET A 64 -16.68 -8.27 -5.96
CA MET A 64 -16.40 -8.36 -7.40
C MET A 64 -16.01 -7.00 -8.01
N ALA A 65 -16.53 -5.89 -7.47
CA ALA A 65 -16.16 -4.54 -7.90
C ALA A 65 -14.68 -4.22 -7.61
N MET A 66 -14.05 -4.95 -6.68
CA MET A 66 -12.62 -4.85 -6.37
C MET A 66 -11.78 -5.92 -7.11
N GLY A 67 -12.36 -6.63 -8.08
CA GLY A 67 -11.70 -7.71 -8.81
C GLY A 67 -11.55 -9.02 -8.01
N LEU A 68 -12.20 -9.15 -6.86
CA LEU A 68 -12.14 -10.34 -6.02
C LEU A 68 -13.20 -11.35 -6.47
N ARG A 69 -12.80 -12.38 -7.23
CA ARG A 69 -13.70 -13.48 -7.62
C ARG A 69 -14.04 -14.40 -6.45
N ASP A 70 -13.06 -14.61 -5.57
CA ASP A 70 -13.24 -15.30 -4.28
C ASP A 70 -12.90 -14.31 -3.15
N PRO A 71 -13.91 -13.79 -2.44
CA PRO A 71 -13.69 -12.85 -1.34
C PRO A 71 -13.16 -13.54 -0.08
N GLY A 72 -13.11 -14.87 -0.01
CA GLY A 72 -12.65 -15.62 1.13
C GLY A 72 -13.40 -15.22 2.41
N ARG A 73 -12.67 -14.71 3.42
CA ARG A 73 -13.22 -14.27 4.70
C ARG A 73 -13.26 -12.74 4.82
N LEU A 74 -13.54 -12.03 3.72
CA LEU A 74 -13.68 -10.58 3.70
C LEU A 74 -14.98 -10.14 4.40
N VAL A 75 -14.88 -9.15 5.27
CA VAL A 75 -16.02 -8.49 5.93
C VAL A 75 -15.91 -6.99 5.65
N TYR A 76 -16.84 -6.45 4.91
CA TYR A 76 -16.91 -5.02 4.67
C TYR A 76 -17.67 -4.31 5.77
N HIS A 77 -17.18 -3.13 6.18
CA HIS A 77 -17.85 -2.22 7.11
C HIS A 77 -17.97 -0.84 6.45
N HIS A 78 -19.16 -0.29 6.47
CA HIS A 78 -19.36 1.08 6.03
C HIS A 78 -18.54 2.05 6.90
N HIS A 79 -17.94 3.06 6.31
CA HIS A 79 -17.03 3.99 7.01
C HIS A 79 -17.68 4.77 8.17
N ASN A 80 -19.01 4.81 8.24
CA ASN A 80 -19.77 5.42 9.35
C ASN A 80 -20.35 4.38 10.32
N ASP A 81 -20.01 3.10 10.18
CA ASP A 81 -20.53 2.04 11.06
C ASP A 81 -19.68 1.92 12.35
N PHE A 82 -19.97 2.74 13.33
CA PHE A 82 -19.32 2.66 14.65
C PHE A 82 -19.76 1.45 15.49
N SER A 83 -20.76 0.67 15.03
CA SER A 83 -21.17 -0.58 15.69
C SER A 83 -20.29 -1.77 15.32
N ALA A 84 -19.45 -1.63 14.25
CA ALA A 84 -18.51 -2.65 13.82
C ALA A 84 -17.52 -3.03 14.92
N GLY A 85 -17.22 -4.33 15.04
CA GLY A 85 -16.29 -4.83 16.07
C GLY A 85 -14.95 -4.11 16.12
N ILE A 86 -14.40 -3.73 14.95
CA ILE A 86 -13.12 -3.02 14.86
C ILE A 86 -13.11 -1.62 15.49
N ALA A 87 -14.27 -1.07 15.83
CA ALA A 87 -14.40 0.19 16.58
C ALA A 87 -14.17 0.01 18.10
N SER A 88 -14.05 -1.23 18.58
CA SER A 88 -13.91 -1.57 20.00
C SER A 88 -12.56 -2.21 20.31
N GLY A 89 -11.93 -1.80 21.41
CA GLY A 89 -10.68 -2.40 21.90
C GLY A 89 -10.82 -3.85 22.33
N SER A 90 -12.03 -4.29 22.73
CA SER A 90 -12.30 -5.68 23.10
C SER A 90 -12.37 -6.65 21.92
N PHE A 91 -12.44 -6.13 20.67
CA PHE A 91 -12.42 -6.93 19.47
C PHE A 91 -10.95 -7.14 19.04
N PRO A 92 -10.40 -8.37 19.13
CA PRO A 92 -9.00 -8.62 18.88
C PRO A 92 -8.71 -8.63 17.38
N THR A 93 -7.60 -7.97 16.98
CA THR A 93 -7.06 -7.96 15.61
C THR A 93 -5.55 -8.09 15.65
N ALA A 94 -4.93 -8.67 14.63
CA ALA A 94 -3.47 -8.80 14.49
C ALA A 94 -2.81 -7.47 14.07
N GLY A 95 -3.55 -6.61 13.36
CA GLY A 95 -3.06 -5.33 12.90
C GLY A 95 -3.99 -4.64 11.92
N MET A 96 -3.72 -3.37 11.70
CA MET A 96 -4.45 -2.52 10.75
C MET A 96 -3.49 -1.84 9.79
N VAL A 97 -3.91 -1.74 8.53
CA VAL A 97 -3.25 -0.95 7.50
C VAL A 97 -4.20 0.10 6.97
N VAL A 98 -3.72 1.34 6.85
CA VAL A 98 -4.39 2.40 6.08
C VAL A 98 -3.60 2.60 4.80
N LEU A 99 -4.15 2.15 3.67
CA LEU A 99 -3.50 2.15 2.35
C LEU A 99 -4.51 2.41 1.23
N PRO A 100 -4.34 3.45 0.43
CA PRO A 100 -3.45 4.57 0.71
C PRO A 100 -3.94 5.39 1.90
N CYS A 101 -3.03 6.07 2.59
CA CYS A 101 -3.34 6.96 3.70
C CYS A 101 -3.23 8.42 3.23
N SER A 102 -4.35 9.15 3.19
CA SER A 102 -4.31 10.59 2.92
C SER A 102 -3.72 11.34 4.11
N MET A 103 -3.08 12.48 3.82
CA MET A 103 -2.50 13.31 4.88
C MET A 103 -3.56 13.86 5.84
N SER A 104 -4.79 14.06 5.37
CA SER A 104 -5.94 14.41 6.22
C SER A 104 -6.28 13.28 7.21
N THR A 105 -6.31 12.03 6.77
CA THR A 105 -6.53 10.87 7.64
C THR A 105 -5.38 10.72 8.64
N LEU A 106 -4.15 10.86 8.18
CA LEU A 106 -2.95 10.80 9.04
C LEU A 106 -2.99 11.90 10.11
N ALA A 107 -3.36 13.13 9.74
CA ALA A 107 -3.50 14.27 10.66
C ALA A 107 -4.60 14.01 11.71
N SER A 108 -5.74 13.43 11.29
CA SER A 108 -6.81 13.05 12.22
C SER A 108 -6.34 12.01 13.24
N ILE A 109 -5.60 10.98 12.80
CA ILE A 109 -5.02 9.96 13.69
C ILE A 109 -3.99 10.59 14.63
N ALA A 110 -3.10 11.47 14.11
CA ALA A 110 -2.09 12.17 14.90
C ALA A 110 -2.67 13.07 16.01
N SER A 111 -3.91 13.54 15.79
CA SER A 111 -4.62 14.43 16.72
C SER A 111 -5.66 13.70 17.59
N GLY A 112 -5.83 12.37 17.42
CA GLY A 112 -6.83 11.59 18.15
C GLY A 112 -8.27 11.92 17.74
N VAL A 113 -8.50 12.49 16.55
CA VAL A 113 -9.83 12.85 16.05
C VAL A 113 -10.46 11.65 15.34
N THR A 114 -11.58 11.16 15.87
CA THR A 114 -12.26 9.94 15.40
C THR A 114 -13.64 10.27 14.80
N THR A 115 -13.66 10.76 13.57
CA THR A 115 -14.89 11.19 12.88
C THR A 115 -15.55 10.09 12.06
N ASN A 116 -14.88 8.97 11.84
CA ASN A 116 -15.36 7.82 11.07
C ASN A 116 -14.74 6.52 11.59
N LEU A 117 -15.21 5.40 11.08
CA LEU A 117 -14.72 4.08 11.48
C LEU A 117 -13.21 3.88 11.21
N ILE A 118 -12.66 4.49 10.16
CA ILE A 118 -11.23 4.38 9.82
C ILE A 118 -10.37 4.98 10.93
N THR A 119 -10.64 6.23 11.29
CA THR A 119 -9.89 6.93 12.32
C THR A 119 -10.16 6.33 13.71
N ARG A 120 -11.38 5.84 13.97
CA ARG A 120 -11.71 5.13 15.20
C ARG A 120 -10.96 3.80 15.33
N ALA A 121 -10.94 2.98 14.29
CA ALA A 121 -10.19 1.72 14.31
C ALA A 121 -8.68 1.95 14.48
N ALA A 122 -8.13 2.99 13.85
CA ALA A 122 -6.72 3.37 14.04
C ALA A 122 -6.42 3.79 15.49
N ASP A 123 -7.30 4.61 16.10
CA ASP A 123 -7.21 5.00 17.52
C ASP A 123 -7.24 3.77 18.43
N VAL A 124 -8.15 2.81 18.15
CA VAL A 124 -8.21 1.53 18.87
C VAL A 124 -6.89 0.77 18.78
N HIS A 125 -6.28 0.68 17.59
CA HIS A 125 -5.00 -0.01 17.42
C HIS A 125 -3.88 0.66 18.23
N LEU A 126 -3.82 1.99 18.23
CA LEU A 126 -2.82 2.73 19.00
C LEU A 126 -3.00 2.52 20.51
N LYS A 127 -4.21 2.70 21.04
CA LYS A 127 -4.45 2.58 22.49
C LYS A 127 -4.30 1.15 23.01
N GLU A 128 -4.60 0.14 22.20
CA GLU A 128 -4.42 -1.28 22.54
C GLU A 128 -3.01 -1.81 22.21
N ARG A 129 -2.09 -0.92 21.76
CA ARG A 129 -0.71 -1.27 21.39
C ARG A 129 -0.63 -2.35 20.30
N ARG A 130 -1.61 -2.38 19.40
CA ARG A 130 -1.65 -3.27 18.24
C ARG A 130 -0.93 -2.63 17.06
N LYS A 131 -0.46 -3.44 16.12
CA LYS A 131 0.20 -2.96 14.91
C LYS A 131 -0.74 -2.05 14.11
N LEU A 132 -0.30 -0.83 13.86
CA LEU A 132 -0.93 0.12 12.93
C LEU A 132 0.11 0.54 11.89
N ILE A 133 -0.21 0.35 10.62
CA ILE A 133 0.65 0.73 9.49
C ILE A 133 -0.09 1.80 8.69
N LEU A 134 0.55 2.96 8.55
CA LEU A 134 0.05 4.06 7.74
C LEU A 134 0.92 4.17 6.50
N VAL A 135 0.30 4.07 5.31
CA VAL A 135 1.00 4.11 4.03
C VAL A 135 0.64 5.40 3.29
N PRO A 136 1.27 6.55 3.67
CA PRO A 136 0.95 7.82 3.05
C PRO A 136 1.49 7.90 1.62
N ARG A 137 0.77 8.64 0.74
CA ARG A 137 1.24 9.08 -0.56
C ARG A 137 0.95 10.56 -0.71
N GLU A 138 2.01 11.36 -0.72
CA GLU A 138 1.96 12.81 -0.87
C GLU A 138 3.29 13.34 -1.39
N THR A 139 3.23 14.36 -2.27
CA THR A 139 4.41 15.05 -2.82
C THR A 139 4.02 16.47 -3.27
N PRO A 140 4.74 17.53 -2.83
CA PRO A 140 5.75 17.56 -1.75
C PRO A 140 5.13 17.46 -0.36
N LEU A 141 5.95 17.17 0.65
CA LEU A 141 5.51 17.17 2.04
C LEU A 141 5.62 18.58 2.66
N SER A 142 4.57 19.03 3.35
CA SER A 142 4.63 20.22 4.20
C SER A 142 5.22 19.91 5.58
N LEU A 143 5.64 20.93 6.32
CA LEU A 143 6.07 20.76 7.70
C LEU A 143 4.99 20.11 8.57
N ILE A 144 3.72 20.49 8.39
CA ILE A 144 2.58 19.90 9.12
C ILE A 144 2.48 18.40 8.84
N HIS A 145 2.72 17.95 7.61
CA HIS A 145 2.71 16.52 7.26
C HIS A 145 3.82 15.78 8.02
N ILE A 146 5.02 16.34 8.05
CA ILE A 146 6.19 15.74 8.72
C ILE A 146 5.96 15.67 10.24
N GLU A 147 5.45 16.74 10.86
CA GLU A 147 5.12 16.75 12.28
C GLU A 147 4.05 15.71 12.64
N ASN A 148 3.01 15.57 11.82
CA ASN A 148 1.99 14.57 12.05
C ASN A 148 2.53 13.13 11.87
N MET A 149 3.42 12.88 10.90
CA MET A 149 4.11 11.59 10.78
C MET A 149 4.97 11.30 12.01
N LEU A 150 5.69 12.30 12.55
CA LEU A 150 6.44 12.16 13.79
C LEU A 150 5.52 11.77 14.96
N ARG A 151 4.39 12.47 15.14
CA ARG A 151 3.42 12.20 16.22
C ARG A 151 2.87 10.77 16.17
N VAL A 152 2.41 10.31 15.00
CA VAL A 152 1.88 8.95 14.89
C VAL A 152 2.96 7.88 15.10
N THR A 153 4.21 8.16 14.69
CA THR A 153 5.35 7.27 14.93
C THR A 153 5.66 7.18 16.43
N GLN A 154 5.68 8.31 17.15
CA GLN A 154 5.85 8.35 18.60
C GLN A 154 4.71 7.62 19.34
N ALA A 155 3.48 7.66 18.80
CA ALA A 155 2.34 6.92 19.32
C ALA A 155 2.43 5.41 19.07
N GLY A 156 3.36 4.94 18.22
CA GLY A 156 3.62 3.52 17.95
C GLY A 156 3.13 3.03 16.58
N ALA A 157 2.65 3.90 15.69
CA ALA A 157 2.35 3.53 14.32
C ALA A 157 3.63 3.35 13.50
N VAL A 158 3.58 2.47 12.51
CA VAL A 158 4.59 2.38 11.46
C VAL A 158 4.17 3.28 10.31
N VAL A 159 4.95 4.31 10.02
CA VAL A 159 4.78 5.12 8.81
C VAL A 159 5.63 4.48 7.70
N LEU A 160 4.95 3.97 6.66
CA LEU A 160 5.54 3.28 5.53
C LEU A 160 5.11 4.01 4.24
N PRO A 161 5.77 5.08 3.82
CA PRO A 161 5.37 5.81 2.62
C PRO A 161 5.37 4.92 1.37
N ALA A 162 4.45 5.17 0.44
CA ALA A 162 4.36 4.44 -0.83
C ALA A 162 5.51 4.85 -1.77
N MET A 163 6.74 4.51 -1.36
CA MET A 163 7.99 4.82 -2.04
C MET A 163 8.69 3.52 -2.44
N PRO A 164 8.49 3.02 -3.68
CA PRO A 164 9.13 1.79 -4.13
C PRO A 164 10.63 1.97 -4.32
N GLY A 165 11.40 0.93 -4.02
CA GLY A 165 12.83 0.87 -4.33
C GLY A 165 13.06 0.40 -5.78
N TRP A 166 14.24 0.69 -6.33
CA TRP A 166 14.62 0.36 -7.70
C TRP A 166 15.69 -0.74 -7.78
N TYR A 167 16.27 -1.15 -6.66
CA TYR A 167 17.40 -2.09 -6.62
C TYR A 167 17.06 -3.50 -7.15
N HIS A 168 15.76 -3.86 -7.13
CA HIS A 168 15.27 -5.13 -7.67
C HIS A 168 15.01 -5.09 -9.20
N ARG A 169 15.38 -3.99 -9.87
CA ARG A 169 15.27 -3.78 -11.33
C ARG A 169 13.84 -4.04 -11.85
N PRO A 170 12.84 -3.25 -11.39
CA PRO A 170 11.46 -3.44 -11.81
C PRO A 170 11.33 -3.24 -13.33
N ARG A 171 10.56 -4.12 -13.99
CA ARG A 171 10.30 -4.07 -15.44
C ARG A 171 8.89 -3.58 -15.75
N ARG A 172 7.97 -3.73 -14.82
CA ARG A 172 6.57 -3.35 -14.94
C ARG A 172 6.14 -2.52 -13.75
N LEU A 173 5.06 -1.77 -13.90
CA LEU A 173 4.48 -0.98 -12.80
C LEU A 173 4.04 -1.87 -11.64
N GLU A 174 3.58 -3.09 -11.94
CA GLU A 174 3.19 -4.08 -10.94
C GLU A 174 4.35 -4.46 -10.01
N ASP A 175 5.57 -4.47 -10.50
CA ASP A 175 6.77 -4.78 -9.69
C ASP A 175 7.01 -3.69 -8.63
N LEU A 176 6.73 -2.42 -8.96
CA LEU A 176 6.78 -1.30 -8.01
C LEU A 176 5.66 -1.39 -6.97
N VAL A 177 4.47 -1.81 -7.41
CA VAL A 177 3.33 -2.05 -6.52
C VAL A 177 3.66 -3.19 -5.56
N ASP A 178 4.15 -4.31 -6.07
CA ASP A 178 4.48 -5.49 -5.28
C ASP A 178 5.59 -5.22 -4.27
N PHE A 179 6.56 -4.35 -4.59
CA PHE A 179 7.58 -3.93 -3.65
C PHE A 179 6.97 -3.31 -2.37
N VAL A 180 6.09 -2.32 -2.53
CA VAL A 180 5.47 -1.63 -1.39
C VAL A 180 4.56 -2.60 -0.62
N VAL A 181 3.76 -3.39 -1.33
CA VAL A 181 2.84 -4.36 -0.73
C VAL A 181 3.60 -5.44 0.05
N ALA A 182 4.72 -5.94 -0.46
CA ALA A 182 5.58 -6.89 0.25
C ALA A 182 6.09 -6.31 1.58
N ARG A 183 6.53 -5.04 1.59
CA ARG A 183 6.98 -4.36 2.82
C ARG A 183 5.86 -4.21 3.84
N VAL A 184 4.63 -3.94 3.40
CA VAL A 184 3.45 -3.92 4.27
C VAL A 184 3.18 -5.33 4.84
N CYS A 185 3.25 -6.37 4.00
CA CYS A 185 3.08 -7.76 4.42
C CYS A 185 4.13 -8.17 5.47
N ASP A 186 5.39 -7.78 5.29
CA ASP A 186 6.47 -8.04 6.26
C ASP A 186 6.13 -7.42 7.63
N GLN A 187 5.63 -6.18 7.64
CA GLN A 187 5.20 -5.52 8.87
C GLN A 187 4.01 -6.23 9.53
N LEU A 188 3.11 -6.84 8.76
CA LEU A 188 1.97 -7.61 9.29
C LEU A 188 2.34 -9.03 9.69
N GLY A 189 3.56 -9.50 9.42
CA GLY A 189 3.95 -10.90 9.60
C GLY A 189 3.18 -11.84 8.66
N LEU A 190 2.80 -11.35 7.47
CA LEU A 190 2.22 -12.16 6.41
C LEU A 190 3.33 -12.76 5.55
N SER A 191 3.33 -14.10 5.42
CA SER A 191 4.20 -14.75 4.46
C SER A 191 3.84 -14.31 3.04
N ASN A 192 4.83 -13.83 2.31
CA ASN A 192 4.65 -13.39 0.93
C ASN A 192 5.92 -13.65 0.12
N ALA A 193 5.76 -13.89 -1.18
CA ALA A 193 6.81 -14.05 -2.16
C ALA A 193 6.49 -13.22 -3.42
N ILE A 194 5.90 -12.03 -3.22
CA ILE A 194 5.42 -11.18 -4.33
C ILE A 194 6.47 -10.22 -4.85
N ALA A 195 7.56 -10.01 -4.11
CA ALA A 195 8.67 -9.17 -4.54
C ALA A 195 10.01 -9.82 -4.14
N PRO A 196 11.07 -9.65 -4.95
CA PRO A 196 12.42 -10.11 -4.62
C PRO A 196 12.94 -9.49 -3.32
N ARG A 197 13.76 -10.25 -2.60
CA ARG A 197 14.36 -9.82 -1.33
C ARG A 197 15.84 -9.56 -1.51
N TRP A 198 16.31 -8.43 -1.02
CA TRP A 198 17.73 -8.09 -1.04
C TRP A 198 18.56 -9.17 -0.32
N GLY A 199 19.60 -9.67 -1.00
CA GLY A 199 20.52 -10.69 -0.47
C GLY A 199 19.95 -12.12 -0.41
N LEU A 200 18.69 -12.34 -0.83
CA LEU A 200 18.11 -13.68 -0.97
C LEU A 200 17.80 -14.01 -2.45
N ASP A 201 17.29 -13.05 -3.17
CA ASP A 201 16.88 -13.16 -4.58
C ASP A 201 17.64 -12.11 -5.39
N ASP A 202 18.96 -12.26 -5.56
CA ASP A 202 19.74 -11.34 -6.38
C ASP A 202 19.33 -11.50 -7.85
N PRO A 203 18.97 -10.41 -8.55
CA PRO A 203 18.69 -10.47 -9.97
C PRO A 203 19.93 -10.94 -10.73
N ASP A 204 19.78 -11.89 -11.67
CA ASP A 204 20.88 -12.40 -12.49
C ASP A 204 21.60 -11.22 -13.18
N PRO A 205 22.88 -10.97 -12.90
CA PRO A 205 23.63 -9.88 -13.51
C PRO A 205 23.77 -10.00 -15.03
N ARG A 206 23.46 -11.17 -15.62
CA ARG A 206 23.49 -11.45 -17.06
C ARG A 206 22.17 -11.15 -17.77
N ASP A 207 21.15 -10.68 -17.04
CA ASP A 207 19.87 -10.31 -17.65
C ASP A 207 20.02 -9.00 -18.44
N GLU A 208 20.32 -9.13 -19.73
CA GLU A 208 20.58 -8.05 -20.68
C GLU A 208 19.35 -7.18 -21.01
N THR A 209 18.16 -7.52 -20.50
CA THR A 209 16.98 -6.67 -20.63
C THR A 209 16.97 -5.53 -19.59
N ARG A 210 18.15 -4.94 -19.39
CA ARG A 210 18.37 -3.78 -18.54
C ARG A 210 17.55 -2.60 -19.03
N TRP A 211 16.99 -1.85 -18.12
CA TRP A 211 16.55 -0.50 -18.43
C TRP A 211 17.77 0.30 -18.91
N ASP A 212 17.87 0.50 -20.21
CA ASP A 212 18.88 1.37 -20.82
C ASP A 212 18.57 2.81 -20.36
N VAL A 213 19.14 3.17 -19.22
CA VAL A 213 19.37 4.58 -18.94
C VAL A 213 20.34 5.01 -20.02
N HIS A 214 19.85 5.72 -21.04
CA HIS A 214 20.65 6.31 -22.09
C HIS A 214 21.86 7.00 -21.46
N ASN A 215 23.03 6.40 -21.65
CA ASN A 215 24.27 6.95 -21.12
C ASN A 215 24.77 7.99 -22.15
N PRO A 216 24.78 9.30 -21.82
CA PRO A 216 25.22 10.32 -22.75
C PRO A 216 26.63 10.08 -23.30
N ALA A 217 27.44 9.22 -22.65
CA ALA A 217 28.77 8.83 -23.15
C ALA A 217 28.73 7.91 -24.40
N ASP A 218 27.58 7.24 -24.65
CA ASP A 218 27.43 6.35 -25.81
C ASP A 218 27.13 7.13 -27.10
N GLU A 219 26.57 8.33 -27.00
CA GLU A 219 26.40 9.22 -28.19
C GLU A 219 27.74 9.69 -28.77
N THR A 220 28.72 9.97 -27.92
CA THR A 220 30.03 10.46 -28.34
C THR A 220 30.82 9.42 -29.16
N GLN A 221 30.53 8.12 -28.99
CA GLN A 221 31.19 7.05 -29.77
C GLN A 221 30.51 6.79 -31.11
N LEU A 222 29.24 7.14 -31.27
CA LEU A 222 28.53 7.02 -32.56
C LEU A 222 28.89 8.19 -33.50
N GLU A 223 29.06 9.41 -32.98
CA GLU A 223 29.49 10.56 -33.80
C GLU A 223 30.93 10.41 -34.30
N THR A 224 31.86 9.90 -33.48
CA THR A 224 33.25 9.64 -33.90
C THR A 224 33.41 8.51 -34.94
N ARG A 225 32.42 7.59 -35.05
CA ARG A 225 32.40 6.58 -36.12
C ARG A 225 31.80 7.07 -37.43
N ALA A 226 30.94 8.12 -37.38
CA ALA A 226 30.35 8.71 -38.59
C ALA A 226 31.29 9.66 -39.32
N GLU A 227 32.27 10.28 -38.63
CA GLU A 227 33.25 11.23 -39.24
C GLU A 227 34.53 10.55 -39.74
N GLY A 228 34.69 9.25 -39.57
CA GLY A 228 35.93 8.50 -39.87
C GLY A 228 35.98 7.78 -41.24
N ASN A 229 35.25 8.23 -42.27
CA ASN A 229 35.45 7.69 -43.61
C ASN A 229 35.45 8.78 -44.73
N PRO A 230 36.47 9.61 -44.86
CA PRO A 230 36.78 10.22 -46.14
C PRO A 230 37.89 9.38 -46.79
N ASP A 231 37.70 9.04 -48.07
CA ASP A 231 38.65 8.43 -49.01
C ASP A 231 38.55 6.91 -49.22
N GLY A 232 37.75 6.60 -50.21
CA GLY A 232 37.89 5.42 -51.03
C GLY A 232 37.91 5.84 -52.45
N GLY A 233 39.16 6.07 -53.00
CA GLY A 233 39.44 6.26 -54.39
C GLY A 233 39.30 4.98 -55.24
#